data_033c91809065db04b3714f116d8e885e
#
_entry.id   033c91809065db04b3714f116d8e885e
#
_cell.length_a   1.000
_cell.length_b   1.000
_cell.length_c   1.000
_cell.angle_alpha   90.00
_cell.angle_beta   90.00
_cell.angle_gamma   90.00
#
_symmetry.space_group_name_H-M   'P 1'
#
loop_
_entity.id
_entity.type
_entity.pdbx_description
1 polymer ?
#
loop_
_entity_poly.entity_id
_entity_poly.type
_entity_poly.pdbx_seq_one_letter_code
_entity_poly.pdbx_strand_id
1 'polypeptide(L)'
;MRRVVAAEYVTVDGVMQDPGGVGEIEEGGWSNAYFNDELAKYQSDQLFASDALLLGRATYEGFAAAWPSMEETEGEFAVRMNSLPKYVASTTLVEPLEWNATLVEGDVAEAVRKLKQEPGQDILIYGSGELVNTLMQHNLIDEYRLMVFPVALGSGKRLFRNGNEKVPLTLAGAETTSPGVVALTYHAAG
;
A
#
# COMPACT_ATOMS: atom_id res chain seq x y z
N MET A 1 5.84 -5.49 -19.16
CA MET A 1 6.26 -4.48 -18.16
C MET A 1 5.34 -4.65 -16.96
N ARG A 2 5.91 -4.74 -15.76
CA ARG A 2 5.14 -4.87 -14.51
C ARG A 2 4.45 -3.56 -14.17
N ARG A 3 3.23 -3.62 -13.63
CA ARG A 3 2.55 -2.44 -13.11
C ARG A 3 2.94 -2.21 -11.65
N VAL A 4 2.99 -0.97 -11.24
CA VAL A 4 3.07 -0.56 -9.84
C VAL A 4 1.68 -0.13 -9.41
N VAL A 5 1.16 -0.80 -8.40
CA VAL A 5 -0.19 -0.61 -7.87
C VAL A 5 -0.10 -0.12 -6.43
N ALA A 6 -0.63 1.05 -6.15
CA ALA A 6 -0.75 1.57 -4.77
C ALA A 6 -2.13 1.21 -4.22
N ALA A 7 -2.18 0.36 -3.20
CA ALA A 7 -3.40 -0.07 -2.55
C ALA A 7 -3.43 0.49 -1.12
N GLU A 8 -4.29 1.48 -0.89
CA GLU A 8 -4.26 2.28 0.32
C GLU A 8 -5.62 2.38 1.00
N TYR A 9 -5.62 2.27 2.33
CA TYR A 9 -6.75 2.65 3.16
C TYR A 9 -6.71 4.15 3.38
N VAL A 10 -7.81 4.82 3.12
CA VAL A 10 -7.96 6.25 3.39
C VAL A 10 -9.33 6.54 4.03
N THR A 11 -9.38 7.56 4.86
CA THR A 11 -10.64 8.13 5.34
C THR A 11 -11.27 9.01 4.26
N VAL A 12 -12.51 9.44 4.46
CA VAL A 12 -13.20 10.37 3.53
C VAL A 12 -12.42 11.67 3.34
N ASP A 13 -11.71 12.13 4.38
CA ASP A 13 -10.87 13.32 4.31
C ASP A 13 -9.40 13.02 3.95
N GLY A 14 -9.12 11.81 3.46
CA GLY A 14 -7.84 11.43 2.86
C GLY A 14 -6.74 11.05 3.83
N VAL A 15 -7.03 10.86 5.10
CA VAL A 15 -6.06 10.39 6.09
C VAL A 15 -5.76 8.91 5.87
N MET A 16 -4.48 8.56 5.85
CA MET A 16 -4.03 7.17 5.70
C MET A 16 -3.33 6.63 6.95
N GLN A 17 -3.10 7.47 7.95
CA GLN A 17 -2.30 7.11 9.13
C GLN A 17 -3.06 6.18 10.06
N ASP A 18 -2.39 5.15 10.54
CA ASP A 18 -2.81 4.22 11.60
C ASP A 18 -4.21 3.58 11.41
N PRO A 19 -4.54 3.03 10.23
CA PRO A 19 -5.84 2.42 10.02
C PRO A 19 -6.12 1.23 10.94
N GLY A 20 -5.08 0.48 11.29
CA GLY A 20 -5.15 -0.72 12.14
C GLY A 20 -5.07 -0.45 13.64
N GLY A 21 -4.66 0.75 14.05
CA GLY A 21 -4.60 1.12 15.46
C GLY A 21 -3.38 0.56 16.20
N VAL A 22 -2.19 0.82 15.68
CA VAL A 22 -0.94 0.44 16.35
C VAL A 22 -0.40 1.51 17.31
N GLY A 23 -1.18 2.58 17.51
CA GLY A 23 -0.88 3.63 18.48
C GLY A 23 -0.07 4.80 17.91
N GLU A 24 -0.08 5.02 16.61
CA GLU A 24 0.58 6.18 16.00
C GLU A 24 -0.18 7.48 16.24
N ILE A 25 -1.52 7.41 16.28
CA ILE A 25 -2.41 8.55 16.57
C ILE A 25 -3.52 8.12 17.52
N GLU A 26 -4.11 9.09 18.24
CA GLU A 26 -5.20 8.85 19.18
C GLU A 26 -6.42 8.21 18.51
N GLU A 27 -6.76 8.63 17.31
CA GLU A 27 -7.88 8.14 16.50
C GLU A 27 -7.54 6.92 15.64
N GLY A 28 -6.45 6.22 15.93
CA GLY A 28 -6.01 5.02 15.21
C GLY A 28 -7.01 3.86 15.30
N GLY A 29 -6.90 2.90 14.38
CA GLY A 29 -7.81 1.76 14.32
C GLY A 29 -9.14 2.05 13.65
N TRP A 30 -9.25 3.16 12.95
CA TRP A 30 -10.48 3.62 12.31
C TRP A 30 -11.02 2.68 11.22
N SER A 31 -10.21 1.79 10.68
CA SER A 31 -10.65 0.79 9.69
C SER A 31 -11.32 -0.44 10.32
N ASN A 32 -11.02 -0.76 11.58
CA ASN A 32 -11.37 -2.04 12.18
C ASN A 32 -12.87 -2.29 12.24
N ALA A 33 -13.69 -1.26 12.50
CA ALA A 33 -15.15 -1.38 12.56
C ALA A 33 -15.81 -1.66 11.21
N TYR A 34 -15.08 -1.47 10.10
CA TYR A 34 -15.59 -1.62 8.73
C TYR A 34 -14.99 -2.82 8.00
N PHE A 35 -14.09 -3.55 8.65
CA PHE A 35 -13.48 -4.74 8.05
C PHE A 35 -14.50 -5.90 8.03
N ASN A 36 -14.63 -6.55 6.87
CA ASN A 36 -15.51 -7.69 6.67
C ASN A 36 -14.98 -8.61 5.56
N ASP A 37 -15.68 -9.70 5.29
CA ASP A 37 -15.27 -10.71 4.31
C ASP A 37 -15.18 -10.15 2.87
N GLU A 38 -16.03 -9.18 2.51
CA GLU A 38 -15.98 -8.56 1.18
C GLU A 38 -14.71 -7.75 0.99
N LEU A 39 -14.33 -6.95 2.00
CA LEU A 39 -13.09 -6.18 1.98
C LEU A 39 -11.86 -7.10 2.06
N ALA A 40 -11.91 -8.14 2.87
CA ALA A 40 -10.87 -9.17 2.95
C ALA A 40 -10.65 -9.84 1.60
N LYS A 41 -11.73 -10.20 0.90
CA LYS A 41 -11.65 -10.77 -0.44
C LYS A 41 -11.04 -9.78 -1.44
N TYR A 42 -11.48 -8.54 -1.43
CA TYR A 42 -10.91 -7.50 -2.30
C TYR A 42 -9.40 -7.35 -2.11
N GLN A 43 -8.93 -7.32 -0.86
CA GLN A 43 -7.50 -7.28 -0.55
C GLN A 43 -6.76 -8.54 -0.98
N SER A 44 -7.36 -9.71 -0.75
CA SER A 44 -6.78 -10.99 -1.15
C SER A 44 -6.58 -11.05 -2.66
N ASP A 45 -7.60 -10.68 -3.44
CA ASP A 45 -7.52 -10.67 -4.91
C ASP A 45 -6.34 -9.79 -5.41
N GLN A 46 -6.11 -8.64 -4.79
CA GLN A 46 -4.98 -7.76 -5.12
C GLN A 46 -3.62 -8.40 -4.81
N LEU A 47 -3.50 -8.98 -3.63
CA LEU A 47 -2.26 -9.60 -3.17
C LEU A 47 -1.88 -10.80 -4.05
N PHE A 48 -2.86 -11.64 -4.40
CA PHE A 48 -2.62 -12.81 -5.24
C PHE A 48 -2.37 -12.46 -6.72
N ALA A 49 -2.80 -11.31 -7.18
CA ALA A 49 -2.47 -10.77 -8.50
C ALA A 49 -1.07 -10.15 -8.59
N SER A 50 -0.37 -10.05 -7.47
CA SER A 50 0.95 -9.42 -7.36
C SER A 50 2.02 -10.45 -7.05
N ASP A 51 3.26 -10.20 -7.47
CA ASP A 51 4.39 -11.09 -7.20
C ASP A 51 5.52 -10.41 -6.41
N ALA A 52 5.34 -9.18 -6.01
CA ALA A 52 6.25 -8.46 -5.12
C ALA A 52 5.53 -7.36 -4.35
N LEU A 53 6.06 -7.03 -3.18
CA LEU A 53 5.67 -5.85 -2.42
C LEU A 53 6.76 -4.77 -2.52
N LEU A 54 6.35 -3.52 -2.54
CA LEU A 54 7.24 -2.36 -2.44
C LEU A 54 6.81 -1.52 -1.24
N LEU A 55 7.68 -1.39 -0.27
CA LEU A 55 7.36 -0.83 1.05
C LEU A 55 8.34 0.29 1.42
N GLY A 56 7.86 1.29 2.13
CA GLY A 56 8.72 2.21 2.86
C GLY A 56 9.17 1.59 4.19
N ARG A 57 10.12 2.24 4.85
CA ARG A 57 10.73 1.73 6.08
C ARG A 57 9.71 1.43 7.17
N ALA A 58 8.87 2.38 7.54
CA ALA A 58 7.94 2.23 8.66
C ALA A 58 6.94 1.09 8.42
N THR A 59 6.40 0.97 7.21
CA THR A 59 5.50 -0.11 6.83
C THR A 59 6.24 -1.46 6.86
N TYR A 60 7.46 -1.52 6.33
CA TYR A 60 8.29 -2.73 6.39
C TYR A 60 8.52 -3.18 7.84
N GLU A 61 8.98 -2.28 8.71
CA GLU A 61 9.27 -2.60 10.11
C GLU A 61 8.02 -3.13 10.84
N GLY A 62 6.88 -2.49 10.67
CA GLY A 62 5.61 -2.92 11.26
C GLY A 62 5.13 -4.28 10.71
N PHE A 63 5.20 -4.48 9.40
CA PHE A 63 4.77 -5.71 8.76
C PHE A 63 5.69 -6.88 9.05
N ALA A 64 7.00 -6.69 9.02
CA ALA A 64 7.98 -7.72 9.35
C ALA A 64 7.87 -8.18 10.82
N ALA A 65 7.45 -7.31 11.72
CA ALA A 65 7.19 -7.67 13.11
C ALA A 65 5.89 -8.45 13.31
N ALA A 66 4.86 -8.20 12.48
CA ALA A 66 3.52 -8.74 12.68
C ALA A 66 3.24 -10.02 11.84
N TRP A 67 3.43 -9.97 10.53
CA TRP A 67 2.97 -11.00 9.59
C TRP A 67 3.58 -12.40 9.78
N PRO A 68 4.87 -12.57 10.15
CA PRO A 68 5.44 -13.91 10.33
C PRO A 68 4.69 -14.79 11.34
N SER A 69 4.06 -14.19 12.34
CA SER A 69 3.29 -14.93 13.37
C SER A 69 1.80 -15.08 13.04
N MET A 70 1.32 -14.57 11.91
CA MET A 70 -0.11 -14.49 11.60
C MET A 70 -0.62 -15.61 10.67
N GLU A 71 0.22 -16.55 10.26
CA GLU A 71 -0.19 -17.60 9.30
C GLU A 71 -1.31 -18.49 9.81
N GLU A 72 -1.33 -18.79 11.12
CA GLU A 72 -2.39 -19.61 11.71
C GLU A 72 -3.73 -18.87 11.80
N THR A 73 -3.72 -17.55 11.96
CA THR A 73 -4.93 -16.73 12.14
C THR A 73 -5.46 -16.16 10.82
N GLU A 74 -4.56 -15.73 9.94
CA GLU A 74 -4.90 -15.06 8.66
C GLU A 74 -4.76 -15.98 7.43
N GLY A 75 -4.32 -17.22 7.64
CA GLY A 75 -4.30 -18.26 6.61
C GLY A 75 -3.48 -17.91 5.38
N GLU A 76 -4.03 -18.21 4.20
CA GLU A 76 -3.34 -18.05 2.92
C GLU A 76 -2.90 -16.62 2.63
N PHE A 77 -3.60 -15.63 3.15
CA PHE A 77 -3.21 -14.23 2.99
C PHE A 77 -1.86 -13.96 3.68
N ALA A 78 -1.70 -14.40 4.93
CA ALA A 78 -0.44 -14.25 5.65
C ALA A 78 0.69 -15.06 5.03
N VAL A 79 0.42 -16.30 4.60
CA VAL A 79 1.40 -17.11 3.86
C VAL A 79 1.88 -16.39 2.61
N ARG A 80 0.96 -15.78 1.84
CA ARG A 80 1.31 -14.99 0.66
C ARG A 80 2.12 -13.75 1.02
N MET A 81 1.71 -13.01 2.05
CA MET A 81 2.47 -11.85 2.56
C MET A 81 3.90 -12.24 2.93
N ASN A 82 4.08 -13.35 3.64
CA ASN A 82 5.39 -13.80 4.08
C ASN A 82 6.28 -14.30 2.94
N SER A 83 5.70 -14.96 1.94
CA SER A 83 6.45 -15.59 0.83
C SER A 83 6.89 -14.62 -0.26
N LEU A 84 6.15 -13.55 -0.51
CA LEU A 84 6.48 -12.59 -1.56
C LEU A 84 7.82 -11.89 -1.31
N PRO A 85 8.64 -11.66 -2.35
CA PRO A 85 9.79 -10.76 -2.24
C PRO A 85 9.31 -9.34 -1.93
N LYS A 86 10.03 -8.65 -1.03
CA LYS A 86 9.78 -7.26 -0.66
C LYS A 86 10.96 -6.40 -1.06
N TYR A 87 10.66 -5.29 -1.70
CA TYR A 87 11.61 -4.22 -1.97
C TYR A 87 11.34 -3.09 -0.99
N VAL A 88 12.36 -2.67 -0.24
CA VAL A 88 12.20 -1.67 0.83
C VAL A 88 12.95 -0.41 0.49
N ALA A 89 12.23 0.70 0.34
CA ALA A 89 12.79 2.02 0.15
C ALA A 89 13.13 2.65 1.51
N SER A 90 14.43 2.83 1.76
CA SER A 90 14.92 3.46 3.00
C SER A 90 16.31 4.05 2.80
N THR A 91 16.60 5.14 3.49
CA THR A 91 17.93 5.76 3.56
C THR A 91 18.67 5.43 4.86
N THR A 92 18.03 4.70 5.77
CA THR A 92 18.54 4.45 7.13
C THR A 92 18.70 2.97 7.46
N LEU A 93 17.96 2.07 6.79
CA LEU A 93 18.11 0.63 6.96
C LEU A 93 19.39 0.14 6.28
N VAL A 94 19.94 -0.94 6.81
CA VAL A 94 21.17 -1.58 6.34
C VAL A 94 20.89 -3.07 6.13
N GLU A 95 21.40 -3.61 5.01
CA GLU A 95 21.35 -5.05 4.71
C GLU A 95 22.19 -5.87 5.71
N PRO A 96 21.82 -7.14 5.99
CA PRO A 96 20.66 -7.85 5.41
C PRO A 96 19.34 -7.50 6.09
N LEU A 97 18.26 -7.45 5.31
CA LEU A 97 16.91 -7.31 5.84
C LEU A 97 16.27 -8.68 6.06
N GLU A 98 15.37 -8.75 7.03
CA GLU A 98 14.59 -9.95 7.31
C GLU A 98 13.31 -10.00 6.44
N TRP A 99 12.51 -11.06 6.62
CA TRP A 99 11.18 -11.22 6.02
C TRP A 99 11.18 -11.21 4.49
N ASN A 100 12.16 -11.89 3.87
CA ASN A 100 12.33 -11.96 2.39
C ASN A 100 12.38 -10.56 1.75
N ALA A 101 13.06 -9.62 2.38
CA ALA A 101 13.16 -8.24 1.94
C ALA A 101 14.56 -7.89 1.45
N THR A 102 14.62 -6.99 0.48
CA THR A 102 15.84 -6.43 -0.10
C THR A 102 15.75 -4.91 -0.09
N LEU A 103 16.81 -4.26 0.36
CA LEU A 103 16.88 -2.81 0.34
C LEU A 103 16.99 -2.30 -1.09
N VAL A 104 16.20 -1.28 -1.42
CA VAL A 104 16.32 -0.57 -2.69
C VAL A 104 17.57 0.29 -2.67
N GLU A 105 18.51 -0.01 -3.55
CA GLU A 105 19.77 0.74 -3.68
C GLU A 105 19.61 2.02 -4.50
N GLY A 106 20.19 3.11 -4.01
CA GLY A 106 20.24 4.38 -4.72
C GLY A 106 18.91 5.12 -4.81
N ASP A 107 18.65 5.73 -5.96
CA ASP A 107 17.41 6.46 -6.22
C ASP A 107 16.23 5.52 -6.40
N VAL A 108 15.19 5.69 -5.58
CA VAL A 108 14.03 4.82 -5.59
C VAL A 108 13.26 4.85 -6.92
N ALA A 109 13.19 6.01 -7.58
CA ALA A 109 12.50 6.12 -8.85
C ALA A 109 13.23 5.36 -9.96
N GLU A 110 14.55 5.41 -9.98
CA GLU A 110 15.36 4.62 -10.92
C GLU A 110 15.25 3.13 -10.67
N ALA A 111 15.31 2.71 -9.40
CA ALA A 111 15.16 1.32 -9.03
C ALA A 111 13.78 0.77 -9.43
N VAL A 112 12.71 1.53 -9.19
CA VAL A 112 11.35 1.13 -9.59
C VAL A 112 11.21 1.06 -11.12
N ARG A 113 11.83 1.99 -11.88
CA ARG A 113 11.84 1.88 -13.35
C ARG A 113 12.49 0.58 -13.82
N LYS A 114 13.58 0.14 -13.18
CA LYS A 114 14.22 -1.14 -13.49
C LYS A 114 13.31 -2.32 -13.15
N LEU A 115 12.74 -2.34 -11.95
CA LEU A 115 11.80 -3.40 -11.53
C LEU A 115 10.60 -3.52 -12.49
N LYS A 116 10.09 -2.42 -13.00
CA LYS A 116 8.99 -2.42 -13.99
C LYS A 116 9.39 -3.08 -15.31
N GLN A 117 10.66 -3.10 -15.68
CA GLN A 117 11.16 -3.73 -16.93
C GLN A 117 11.30 -5.25 -16.80
N GLU A 118 11.39 -5.77 -15.59
CA GLU A 118 11.50 -7.19 -15.34
C GLU A 118 10.21 -7.94 -15.71
N PRO A 119 10.30 -9.23 -16.09
CA PRO A 119 9.11 -10.05 -16.24
C PRO A 119 8.46 -10.31 -14.88
N GLY A 120 7.13 -10.38 -14.86
CA GLY A 120 6.39 -10.66 -13.63
C GLY A 120 4.99 -10.07 -13.63
N GLN A 121 4.34 -10.16 -12.48
CA GLN A 121 3.03 -9.63 -12.19
C GLN A 121 3.14 -8.21 -11.58
N ASP A 122 2.07 -7.74 -10.96
CA ASP A 122 2.04 -6.43 -10.33
C ASP A 122 3.01 -6.33 -9.14
N ILE A 123 3.55 -5.15 -8.94
CA ILE A 123 4.29 -4.74 -7.74
C ILE A 123 3.31 -3.95 -6.88
N LEU A 124 2.99 -4.46 -5.71
CA LEU A 124 1.97 -3.88 -4.84
C LEU A 124 2.60 -3.03 -3.74
N ILE A 125 2.13 -1.81 -3.59
CA ILE A 125 2.50 -0.92 -2.49
C ILE A 125 1.39 -0.96 -1.46
N TYR A 126 1.77 -1.21 -0.21
CA TYR A 126 0.93 -1.00 0.96
C TYR A 126 1.53 0.09 1.83
N GLY A 127 0.69 1.00 2.32
CA GLY A 127 1.12 2.08 3.18
C GLY A 127 2.17 2.96 2.52
N SER A 128 3.10 3.51 3.34
CA SER A 128 4.27 4.24 2.83
C SER A 128 3.91 5.49 2.02
N GLY A 129 3.17 6.40 2.63
CA GLY A 129 2.72 7.63 1.97
C GLY A 129 3.85 8.47 1.37
N GLU A 130 5.04 8.48 2.00
CA GLU A 130 6.25 9.11 1.43
C GLU A 130 6.61 8.49 0.08
N LEU A 131 6.66 7.16 0.04
CA LEU A 131 6.99 6.40 -1.16
C LEU A 131 5.97 6.63 -2.27
N VAL A 132 4.67 6.56 -1.95
CA VAL A 132 3.59 6.81 -2.92
C VAL A 132 3.70 8.21 -3.50
N ASN A 133 3.91 9.23 -2.67
CA ASN A 133 4.05 10.61 -3.15
C ASN A 133 5.31 10.79 -4.03
N THR A 134 6.42 10.18 -3.65
CA THR A 134 7.64 10.21 -4.47
C THR A 134 7.41 9.58 -5.84
N LEU A 135 6.86 8.37 -5.87
CA LEU A 135 6.63 7.64 -7.13
C LEU A 135 5.56 8.31 -8.01
N MET A 136 4.55 8.91 -7.38
CA MET A 136 3.51 9.67 -8.09
C MET A 136 4.10 10.86 -8.83
N GLN A 137 5.01 11.62 -8.21
CA GLN A 137 5.67 12.77 -8.85
C GLN A 137 6.60 12.36 -10.01
N HIS A 138 7.03 11.10 -10.04
CA HIS A 138 7.82 10.53 -11.14
C HIS A 138 6.99 9.75 -12.17
N ASN A 139 5.65 9.77 -12.07
CA ASN A 139 4.72 9.02 -12.93
C ASN A 139 5.03 7.51 -12.97
N LEU A 140 5.37 6.92 -11.81
CA LEU A 140 5.76 5.52 -11.70
C LEU A 140 4.67 4.61 -11.15
N ILE A 141 3.57 5.17 -10.66
CA ILE A 141 2.40 4.40 -10.22
C ILE A 141 1.42 4.31 -11.40
N ASP A 142 1.09 3.09 -11.78
CA ASP A 142 0.18 2.83 -12.91
C ASP A 142 -1.28 2.81 -12.46
N GLU A 143 -1.53 2.33 -11.23
CA GLU A 143 -2.87 2.15 -10.70
C GLU A 143 -2.94 2.49 -9.21
N TYR A 144 -3.99 3.20 -8.83
CA TYR A 144 -4.32 3.52 -7.44
C TYR A 144 -5.59 2.80 -7.05
N ARG A 145 -5.55 1.98 -6.02
CA ARG A 145 -6.70 1.31 -5.41
C ARG A 145 -6.93 1.89 -4.04
N LEU A 146 -7.89 2.79 -3.95
CA LEU A 146 -8.19 3.53 -2.74
C LEU A 146 -9.43 2.92 -2.07
N MET A 147 -9.25 2.35 -0.90
CA MET A 147 -10.36 1.89 -0.06
C MET A 147 -10.73 3.05 0.87
N VAL A 148 -11.82 3.73 0.54
CA VAL A 148 -12.30 4.92 1.25
C VAL A 148 -13.28 4.49 2.33
N PHE A 149 -12.87 4.70 3.58
CA PHE A 149 -13.66 4.35 4.76
C PHE A 149 -14.58 5.51 5.16
N PRO A 150 -15.82 5.22 5.61
CA PRO A 150 -16.83 6.23 5.89
C PRO A 150 -16.59 6.95 7.24
N VAL A 151 -15.43 7.52 7.41
CA VAL A 151 -15.02 8.27 8.60
C VAL A 151 -14.16 9.47 8.19
N ALA A 152 -14.33 10.60 8.86
CA ALA A 152 -13.50 11.77 8.73
C ALA A 152 -12.78 12.03 10.06
N LEU A 153 -11.45 12.09 10.05
CA LEU A 153 -10.65 12.27 11.26
C LEU A 153 -10.31 13.74 11.56
N GLY A 154 -10.22 14.57 10.55
CA GLY A 154 -9.83 15.97 10.67
C GLY A 154 -8.33 16.21 10.83
N SER A 155 -7.58 15.22 11.30
CA SER A 155 -6.13 15.30 11.50
C SER A 155 -5.46 13.97 11.14
N GLY A 156 -4.14 13.98 11.01
CA GLY A 156 -3.32 12.82 10.62
C GLY A 156 -2.66 12.99 9.26
N LYS A 157 -1.76 12.08 8.93
CA LYS A 157 -1.07 12.10 7.63
C LYS A 157 -2.03 11.72 6.51
N ARG A 158 -2.11 12.56 5.50
CA ARG A 158 -2.89 12.32 4.28
C ARG A 158 -2.06 11.62 3.23
N LEU A 159 -2.74 10.79 2.42
CA LEU A 159 -2.11 10.12 1.28
C LEU A 159 -1.62 11.15 0.26
N PHE A 160 -2.51 12.03 -0.19
CA PHE A 160 -2.15 13.10 -1.12
C PHE A 160 -1.81 14.38 -0.34
N ARG A 161 -0.59 14.86 -0.52
CA ARG A 161 -0.04 15.96 0.28
C ARG A 161 -0.20 17.29 -0.40
N ASN A 162 -0.24 18.32 0.43
CA ASN A 162 -0.14 19.70 -0.03
C ASN A 162 1.24 19.95 -0.66
N GLY A 163 1.26 20.68 -1.76
CA GLY A 163 2.50 21.03 -2.47
C GLY A 163 2.93 20.04 -3.54
N ASN A 164 2.26 18.91 -3.68
CA ASN A 164 2.46 18.01 -4.81
C ASN A 164 1.93 18.66 -6.11
N GLU A 165 2.57 18.33 -7.23
CA GLU A 165 2.03 18.68 -8.54
C GLU A 165 0.72 17.96 -8.80
N LYS A 166 -0.12 18.58 -9.63
CA LYS A 166 -1.38 17.99 -10.04
C LYS A 166 -1.13 16.73 -10.89
N VAL A 167 -1.71 15.61 -10.46
CA VAL A 167 -1.70 14.36 -11.22
C VAL A 167 -3.14 14.00 -11.60
N PRO A 168 -3.51 14.06 -12.88
CA PRO A 168 -4.83 13.62 -13.34
C PRO A 168 -4.95 12.11 -13.23
N LEU A 169 -6.12 11.64 -12.80
CA LEU A 169 -6.45 10.23 -12.68
C LEU A 169 -7.71 9.92 -13.49
N THR A 170 -7.78 8.72 -14.05
CA THR A 170 -8.96 8.22 -14.77
C THR A 170 -9.61 7.11 -13.95
N LEU A 171 -10.90 7.25 -13.64
CA LEU A 171 -11.64 6.21 -12.92
C LEU A 171 -11.78 4.96 -13.81
N ALA A 172 -11.30 3.83 -13.31
CA ALA A 172 -11.40 2.52 -13.95
C ALA A 172 -12.45 1.62 -13.29
N GLY A 173 -12.72 1.80 -12.01
CA GLY A 173 -13.71 1.01 -11.30
C GLY A 173 -14.09 1.61 -9.95
N ALA A 174 -15.27 1.23 -9.48
CA ALA A 174 -15.75 1.56 -8.14
C ALA A 174 -16.61 0.41 -7.63
N GLU A 175 -16.31 -0.06 -6.44
CA GLU A 175 -17.03 -1.13 -5.75
C GLU A 175 -17.36 -0.68 -4.34
N THR A 176 -18.49 -1.13 -3.81
CA THR A 176 -18.87 -0.86 -2.42
C THR A 176 -18.84 -2.15 -1.64
N THR A 177 -18.33 -2.11 -0.42
CA THR A 177 -18.46 -3.19 0.55
C THR A 177 -19.38 -2.75 1.68
N SER A 178 -20.11 -3.67 2.26
CA SER A 178 -20.86 -3.44 3.50
C SER A 178 -19.85 -3.40 4.66
N PRO A 179 -19.90 -2.46 5.64
CA PRO A 179 -20.92 -1.44 5.85
C PRO A 179 -20.60 -0.03 5.32
N GLY A 180 -20.03 0.11 4.14
CA GLY A 180 -19.90 1.44 3.50
C GLY A 180 -18.51 1.87 3.09
N VAL A 181 -17.59 0.93 2.94
CA VAL A 181 -16.28 1.19 2.31
C VAL A 181 -16.47 1.25 0.80
N VAL A 182 -15.89 2.25 0.15
CA VAL A 182 -15.86 2.38 -1.31
C VAL A 182 -14.44 2.11 -1.80
N ALA A 183 -14.28 1.06 -2.60
CA ALA A 183 -13.03 0.75 -3.26
C ALA A 183 -13.01 1.41 -4.66
N LEU A 184 -12.14 2.38 -4.85
CA LEU A 184 -11.96 3.13 -6.08
C LEU A 184 -10.68 2.68 -6.78
N THR A 185 -10.78 2.34 -8.05
CA THR A 185 -9.63 2.04 -8.90
C THR A 185 -9.43 3.18 -9.90
N TYR A 186 -8.27 3.81 -9.84
CA TYR A 186 -7.86 4.85 -10.77
C TYR A 186 -6.60 4.44 -11.52
N HIS A 187 -6.54 4.77 -12.80
CA HIS A 187 -5.30 4.73 -13.57
C HIS A 187 -4.66 6.12 -13.62
N ALA A 188 -3.34 6.18 -13.55
CA ALA A 188 -2.64 7.41 -13.87
C ALA A 188 -2.95 7.80 -15.32
N ALA A 189 -3.30 9.05 -15.55
CA ALA A 189 -3.44 9.56 -16.90
C ALA A 189 -2.03 9.69 -17.50
N GLY A 190 -1.75 8.94 -18.55
CA GLY A 190 -0.47 8.97 -19.25
C GLY A 190 -0.22 10.31 -19.96
#